data_df9ad4ac935479f460c77f319a077848
#
_entry.id   df9ad4ac935479f460c77f319a077848
#
_cell.length_a   1.000
_cell.length_b   1.000
_cell.length_c   1.000
_cell.angle_alpha   90.00
_cell.angle_beta   90.00
_cell.angle_gamma   90.00
#
_symmetry.space_group_name_H-M   'P 1'
#
loop_
_entity.id
_entity.type
_entity.pdbx_description
1 polymer ?
#
loop_
_entity_poly.entity_id
_entity_poly.type
_entity_poly.pdbx_seq_one_letter_code
_entity_poly.pdbx_strand_id
1 'polypeptide(L)'
;MSEEKIGNRILVVIGAIIVQLCLGSIYAWSIFQTALSDTIADGGVYVWDKLTSNLPFAAGLASFALFMIFAGRWQDRVGPRKVATFGGILLGLGVALSGLVDILGLSADMIQGTFYLIITYGIIGGAGIGFAYVCPIAALVKWFPDKKGLMTGVAVAGFGGGALIFNYVEQYLIGINSGYIGFPLIVLGVIYLIFVVIGSQLLVNPPVGWLPVGFTPPATTADGSGTGVMPGEMIRTSSFWVLWLMFVFAATAGLMTLGNVVSAAKGIDTVVQTLELGALIAGIMSIFNAAGRIVWGRVSDSIGRISTFILMFTVLAIAMFSFAFVPTGTSWIIVTVIASIVGFCFGGNFALFPSATADYFGSNNVGKNYGVVFTAYGIAGILGALVAGTFGQIFGYSLAFLITGVLAIISVLLTLVLRTKRKE
;
A
#
# COMPACT_ATOMS: atom_id res chain seq x y z
N MET A 1 -3.71 -5.15 37.51
CA MET A 1 -3.83 -4.16 36.38
C MET A 1 -4.84 -4.72 35.43
N SER A 2 -5.98 -4.08 35.41
CA SER A 2 -7.29 -4.60 35.14
C SER A 2 -7.64 -4.89 33.68
N GLU A 3 -8.62 -5.75 33.46
CA GLU A 3 -9.29 -6.11 32.21
C GLU A 3 -9.73 -4.90 31.35
N GLU A 4 -9.92 -3.74 31.94
CA GLU A 4 -10.28 -2.48 31.30
C GLU A 4 -9.25 -2.01 30.24
N LYS A 5 -7.97 -2.40 30.37
CA LYS A 5 -6.91 -2.05 29.42
C LYS A 5 -6.82 -2.99 28.21
N ILE A 6 -7.39 -4.20 28.29
CA ILE A 6 -7.46 -5.14 27.17
C ILE A 6 -8.52 -4.68 26.16
N GLY A 7 -9.64 -4.15 26.63
CA GLY A 7 -10.68 -3.57 25.76
C GLY A 7 -10.14 -2.45 24.85
N ASN A 8 -9.26 -1.59 25.38
CA ASN A 8 -8.66 -0.50 24.61
C ASN A 8 -7.73 -1.00 23.48
N ARG A 9 -7.04 -2.13 23.64
CA ARG A 9 -6.21 -2.74 22.57
C ARG A 9 -7.04 -3.13 21.35
N ILE A 10 -8.19 -3.79 21.57
CA ILE A 10 -9.08 -4.25 20.50
C ILE A 10 -9.69 -3.05 19.77
N LEU A 11 -10.10 -2.02 20.51
CA LEU A 11 -10.64 -0.80 19.91
C LEU A 11 -9.64 -0.12 18.97
N VAL A 12 -8.34 -0.11 19.34
CA VAL A 12 -7.29 0.44 18.48
C VAL A 12 -7.14 -0.39 17.19
N VAL A 13 -7.26 -1.72 17.29
CA VAL A 13 -7.26 -2.60 16.09
C VAL A 13 -8.45 -2.29 15.19
N ILE A 14 -9.66 -2.17 15.77
CA ILE A 14 -10.89 -1.84 15.01
C ILE A 14 -10.73 -0.48 14.33
N GLY A 15 -10.28 0.54 15.06
CA GLY A 15 -10.01 1.86 14.50
C GLY A 15 -8.98 1.82 13.36
N ALA A 16 -7.93 1.03 13.53
CA ALA A 16 -6.91 0.83 12.51
C ALA A 16 -7.49 0.22 11.23
N ILE A 17 -8.32 -0.81 11.35
CA ILE A 17 -8.96 -1.48 10.20
C ILE A 17 -9.91 -0.51 9.49
N ILE A 18 -10.77 0.21 10.21
CA ILE A 18 -11.72 1.18 9.61
C ILE A 18 -10.96 2.24 8.81
N VAL A 19 -9.94 2.85 9.41
CA VAL A 19 -9.12 3.87 8.74
C VAL A 19 -8.48 3.27 7.49
N GLN A 20 -7.79 2.14 7.61
CA GLN A 20 -7.05 1.54 6.51
C GLN A 20 -7.96 1.05 5.37
N LEU A 21 -9.17 0.56 5.65
CA LEU A 21 -10.15 0.22 4.62
C LEU A 21 -10.48 1.43 3.73
N CYS A 22 -10.78 2.57 4.35
CA CYS A 22 -11.09 3.79 3.60
C CYS A 22 -9.89 4.31 2.80
N LEU A 23 -8.68 4.27 3.37
CA LEU A 23 -7.47 4.70 2.67
C LEU A 23 -7.15 3.81 1.47
N GLY A 24 -7.49 2.51 1.57
CA GLY A 24 -7.24 1.51 0.53
C GLY A 24 -8.07 1.70 -0.73
N SER A 25 -9.11 2.51 -0.69
CA SER A 25 -9.93 2.86 -1.85
C SER A 25 -9.13 3.49 -2.99
N ILE A 26 -7.95 4.07 -2.73
CA ILE A 26 -7.09 4.61 -3.78
C ILE A 26 -6.77 3.57 -4.86
N TYR A 27 -6.69 2.29 -4.52
CA TYR A 27 -6.45 1.21 -5.49
C TYR A 27 -7.69 0.85 -6.33
N ALA A 28 -8.85 1.37 -5.99
CA ALA A 28 -10.07 1.25 -6.77
C ALA A 28 -10.15 2.27 -7.93
N TRP A 29 -9.21 3.23 -8.01
CA TRP A 29 -9.18 4.25 -9.06
C TRP A 29 -9.33 3.69 -10.49
N SER A 30 -8.97 2.43 -10.73
CA SER A 30 -9.16 1.77 -12.02
C SER A 30 -10.60 1.81 -12.53
N ILE A 31 -11.58 1.86 -11.63
CA ILE A 31 -13.00 1.98 -11.97
C ILE A 31 -13.30 3.37 -12.55
N PHE A 32 -12.80 4.43 -11.89
CA PHE A 32 -12.91 5.80 -12.41
C PHE A 32 -12.11 5.99 -13.69
N GLN A 33 -10.92 5.39 -13.78
CA GLN A 33 -10.09 5.42 -14.98
C GLN A 33 -10.85 4.82 -16.17
N THR A 34 -11.52 3.68 -15.98
CA THR A 34 -12.34 3.04 -17.00
C THR A 34 -13.48 3.97 -17.42
N ALA A 35 -14.26 4.51 -16.48
CA ALA A 35 -15.34 5.43 -16.77
C ALA A 35 -14.88 6.68 -17.54
N LEU A 36 -13.68 7.20 -17.24
CA LEU A 36 -13.10 8.35 -17.94
C LEU A 36 -12.60 8.00 -19.35
N SER A 37 -12.13 6.77 -19.58
CA SER A 37 -11.44 6.37 -20.82
C SER A 37 -12.27 5.49 -21.77
N ASP A 38 -13.46 5.05 -21.36
CA ASP A 38 -14.34 4.25 -22.23
C ASP A 38 -14.76 5.04 -23.48
N THR A 39 -14.86 4.34 -24.60
CA THR A 39 -15.31 4.94 -25.86
C THR A 39 -16.83 5.16 -25.86
N ILE A 40 -17.32 6.05 -26.72
CA ILE A 40 -18.77 6.28 -26.90
C ILE A 40 -19.47 4.98 -27.31
N ALA A 41 -18.81 4.14 -28.12
CA ALA A 41 -19.34 2.85 -28.53
C ALA A 41 -19.54 1.87 -27.37
N ASP A 42 -18.73 2.02 -26.30
CA ASP A 42 -18.81 1.23 -25.06
C ASP A 42 -19.65 1.94 -23.98
N GLY A 43 -20.32 3.03 -24.32
CA GLY A 43 -21.15 3.82 -23.40
C GLY A 43 -20.39 4.86 -22.58
N GLY A 44 -19.14 5.18 -22.97
CA GLY A 44 -18.31 6.17 -22.30
C GLY A 44 -18.85 7.61 -22.47
N VAL A 45 -18.72 8.41 -21.40
CA VAL A 45 -19.20 9.79 -21.35
C VAL A 45 -18.08 10.80 -21.62
N TYR A 46 -16.85 10.50 -21.16
CA TYR A 46 -15.74 11.46 -21.17
C TYR A 46 -14.75 11.25 -22.32
N VAL A 47 -14.51 10.01 -22.73
CA VAL A 47 -13.59 9.61 -23.81
C VAL A 47 -12.18 10.19 -23.65
N TRP A 48 -11.65 10.16 -22.43
CA TRP A 48 -10.28 10.60 -22.16
C TRP A 48 -9.26 9.52 -22.56
N ASP A 49 -8.03 9.90 -22.83
CA ASP A 49 -6.99 8.89 -23.03
C ASP A 49 -6.60 8.21 -21.71
N LYS A 50 -6.12 6.96 -21.79
CA LYS A 50 -5.79 6.14 -20.63
C LYS A 50 -4.64 6.71 -19.78
N LEU A 51 -3.69 7.42 -20.40
CA LEU A 51 -2.58 8.01 -19.67
C LEU A 51 -3.08 9.17 -18.82
N THR A 52 -3.82 10.08 -19.43
CA THR A 52 -4.36 11.28 -18.79
C THR A 52 -5.35 10.94 -17.68
N SER A 53 -6.22 9.94 -17.90
CA SER A 53 -7.17 9.46 -16.89
C SER A 53 -6.48 8.79 -15.68
N ASN A 54 -5.23 8.36 -15.79
CA ASN A 54 -4.46 7.76 -14.70
C ASN A 54 -3.58 8.75 -13.92
N LEU A 55 -3.38 9.98 -14.43
CA LEU A 55 -2.53 10.98 -13.76
C LEU A 55 -3.01 11.37 -12.35
N PRO A 56 -4.32 11.50 -12.05
CA PRO A 56 -4.78 11.78 -10.69
C PRO A 56 -4.37 10.70 -9.68
N PHE A 57 -4.42 9.43 -10.06
CA PHE A 57 -3.96 8.32 -9.24
C PHE A 57 -2.44 8.39 -8.98
N ALA A 58 -1.65 8.61 -10.03
CA ALA A 58 -0.20 8.75 -9.90
C ALA A 58 0.18 9.92 -8.98
N ALA A 59 -0.49 11.06 -9.13
CA ALA A 59 -0.33 12.20 -8.23
C ALA A 59 -0.73 11.86 -6.80
N GLY A 60 -1.79 11.07 -6.61
CA GLY A 60 -2.24 10.59 -5.31
C GLY A 60 -1.19 9.73 -4.60
N LEU A 61 -0.57 8.79 -5.30
CA LEU A 61 0.50 7.97 -4.74
C LEU A 61 1.76 8.79 -4.41
N ALA A 62 2.13 9.73 -5.26
CA ALA A 62 3.26 10.61 -5.00
C ALA A 62 3.02 11.52 -3.79
N SER A 63 1.84 12.12 -3.71
CA SER A 63 1.41 12.93 -2.57
C SER A 63 1.36 12.11 -1.29
N PHE A 64 0.76 10.93 -1.32
CA PHE A 64 0.73 9.98 -0.21
C PHE A 64 2.13 9.73 0.35
N ALA A 65 3.08 9.32 -0.49
CA ALA A 65 4.44 9.02 -0.06
C ALA A 65 5.16 10.25 0.54
N LEU A 66 4.97 11.42 -0.07
CA LEU A 66 5.58 12.66 0.38
C LEU A 66 5.03 13.10 1.75
N PHE A 67 3.71 13.16 1.89
CA PHE A 67 3.08 13.65 3.12
C PHE A 67 3.20 12.68 4.28
N MET A 68 3.43 11.39 4.03
CA MET A 68 3.70 10.40 5.07
C MET A 68 4.96 10.73 5.89
N ILE A 69 5.98 11.39 5.30
CA ILE A 69 7.18 11.85 6.01
C ILE A 69 6.82 12.88 7.10
N PHE A 70 5.95 13.83 6.74
CA PHE A 70 5.48 14.86 7.67
C PHE A 70 4.53 14.28 8.73
N ALA A 71 3.64 13.39 8.29
CA ALA A 71 2.69 12.69 9.14
C ALA A 71 3.37 11.90 10.25
N GLY A 72 4.43 11.14 9.92
CA GLY A 72 5.20 10.36 10.88
C GLY A 72 5.82 11.24 11.98
N ARG A 73 6.38 12.40 11.59
CA ARG A 73 6.94 13.36 12.56
C ARG A 73 5.85 13.97 13.45
N TRP A 74 4.73 14.30 12.87
CA TRP A 74 3.63 14.94 13.59
C TRP A 74 2.94 13.96 14.53
N GLN A 75 2.63 12.74 14.08
CA GLN A 75 1.95 11.73 14.91
C GLN A 75 2.80 11.28 16.12
N ASP A 76 4.12 11.22 15.99
CA ASP A 76 4.98 10.87 17.14
C ASP A 76 5.02 11.98 18.21
N ARG A 77 4.67 13.24 17.86
CA ARG A 77 4.59 14.36 18.80
C ARG A 77 3.22 14.51 19.45
N VAL A 78 2.14 14.43 18.63
CA VAL A 78 0.78 14.78 19.08
C VAL A 78 -0.16 13.57 19.23
N GLY A 79 0.33 12.39 18.86
CA GLY A 79 -0.40 11.13 18.88
C GLY A 79 -1.15 10.83 17.58
N PRO A 80 -1.53 9.55 17.38
CA PRO A 80 -2.10 9.06 16.12
C PRO A 80 -3.50 9.62 15.84
N ARG A 81 -4.33 9.84 16.89
CA ARG A 81 -5.72 10.30 16.75
C ARG A 81 -5.82 11.60 15.95
N LYS A 82 -5.09 12.64 16.40
CA LYS A 82 -5.18 13.98 15.79
C LYS A 82 -4.73 13.98 14.33
N VAL A 83 -3.64 13.28 14.04
CA VAL A 83 -3.05 13.25 12.70
C VAL A 83 -3.91 12.42 11.75
N ALA A 84 -4.44 11.26 12.19
CA ALA A 84 -5.36 10.47 11.40
C ALA A 84 -6.69 11.20 11.14
N THR A 85 -7.22 11.94 12.12
CA THR A 85 -8.42 12.79 11.94
C THR A 85 -8.17 13.86 10.87
N PHE A 86 -7.04 14.57 10.95
CA PHE A 86 -6.66 15.57 9.94
C PHE A 86 -6.52 14.93 8.54
N GLY A 87 -5.86 13.76 8.46
CA GLY A 87 -5.76 13.00 7.22
C GLY A 87 -7.12 12.59 6.66
N GLY A 88 -8.04 12.15 7.52
CA GLY A 88 -9.42 11.80 7.13
C GLY A 88 -10.21 12.99 6.58
N ILE A 89 -10.04 14.17 7.19
CA ILE A 89 -10.65 15.43 6.70
C ILE A 89 -10.09 15.76 5.30
N LEU A 90 -8.77 15.73 5.12
CA LEU A 90 -8.16 16.00 3.81
C LEU A 90 -8.60 15.00 2.75
N LEU A 91 -8.60 13.69 3.07
CA LEU A 91 -9.04 12.66 2.14
C LEU A 91 -10.50 12.87 1.74
N GLY A 92 -11.38 12.99 2.73
CA GLY A 92 -12.81 13.16 2.47
C GLY A 92 -13.13 14.41 1.66
N LEU A 93 -12.54 15.56 2.03
CA LEU A 93 -12.69 16.81 1.29
C LEU A 93 -12.07 16.73 -0.10
N GLY A 94 -10.86 16.19 -0.24
CA GLY A 94 -10.20 16.06 -1.53
C GLY A 94 -11.01 15.24 -2.51
N VAL A 95 -11.52 14.08 -2.08
CA VAL A 95 -12.35 13.20 -2.91
C VAL A 95 -13.72 13.83 -3.19
N ALA A 96 -14.38 14.45 -2.19
CA ALA A 96 -15.67 15.13 -2.41
C ALA A 96 -15.53 16.33 -3.37
N LEU A 97 -14.48 17.14 -3.23
CA LEU A 97 -14.20 18.25 -4.14
C LEU A 97 -13.93 17.73 -5.57
N SER A 98 -13.29 16.58 -5.72
CA SER A 98 -13.07 15.97 -7.04
C SER A 98 -14.38 15.74 -7.80
N GLY A 99 -15.45 15.42 -7.06
CA GLY A 99 -16.76 15.20 -7.66
C GLY A 99 -17.41 16.46 -8.25
N LEU A 100 -16.91 17.65 -7.92
CA LEU A 100 -17.37 18.89 -8.55
C LEU A 100 -16.90 19.04 -10.00
N VAL A 101 -16.04 18.16 -10.50
CA VAL A 101 -15.51 18.20 -11.88
C VAL A 101 -16.62 18.23 -12.92
N ASP A 102 -17.70 17.48 -12.70
CA ASP A 102 -18.86 17.45 -13.60
C ASP A 102 -19.76 18.65 -13.39
N ILE A 103 -20.01 19.06 -12.15
CA ILE A 103 -20.87 20.21 -11.81
C ILE A 103 -20.28 21.51 -12.37
N LEU A 104 -18.96 21.65 -12.35
CA LEU A 104 -18.25 22.81 -12.88
C LEU A 104 -18.05 22.74 -14.40
N GLY A 105 -18.48 21.65 -15.06
CA GLY A 105 -18.31 21.43 -16.48
C GLY A 105 -16.85 21.21 -16.93
N LEU A 106 -15.93 21.02 -15.98
CA LEU A 106 -14.50 20.83 -16.27
C LEU A 106 -14.21 19.49 -16.92
N SER A 107 -15.06 18.51 -16.72
CA SER A 107 -14.93 17.16 -17.30
C SER A 107 -15.12 17.14 -18.82
N ALA A 108 -15.72 18.16 -19.40
CA ALA A 108 -15.88 18.30 -20.87
C ALA A 108 -14.55 18.55 -21.59
N ASP A 109 -13.56 19.12 -20.90
CA ASP A 109 -12.20 19.29 -21.39
C ASP A 109 -11.25 18.35 -20.59
N MET A 110 -10.64 17.40 -21.31
CA MET A 110 -9.76 16.40 -20.72
C MET A 110 -8.60 17.03 -19.92
N ILE A 111 -7.99 18.09 -20.42
CA ILE A 111 -6.84 18.73 -19.78
C ILE A 111 -7.26 19.44 -18.49
N GLN A 112 -8.35 20.24 -18.56
CA GLN A 112 -8.87 20.97 -17.38
C GLN A 112 -9.37 20.01 -16.32
N GLY A 113 -10.15 19.00 -16.70
CA GLY A 113 -10.67 17.98 -15.79
C GLY A 113 -9.55 17.19 -15.12
N THR A 114 -8.53 16.78 -15.88
CA THR A 114 -7.37 16.08 -15.33
C THR A 114 -6.60 16.95 -14.34
N PHE A 115 -6.34 18.21 -14.69
CA PHE A 115 -5.62 19.12 -13.78
C PHE A 115 -6.40 19.35 -12.48
N TYR A 116 -7.71 19.50 -12.59
CA TYR A 116 -8.59 19.62 -11.43
C TYR A 116 -8.56 18.36 -10.54
N LEU A 117 -8.65 17.16 -11.13
CA LEU A 117 -8.58 15.89 -10.41
C LEU A 117 -7.19 15.63 -9.81
N ILE A 118 -6.11 16.06 -10.47
CA ILE A 118 -4.74 16.01 -9.91
C ILE A 118 -4.68 16.81 -8.61
N ILE A 119 -5.23 18.02 -8.57
CA ILE A 119 -5.19 18.86 -7.38
C ILE A 119 -6.08 18.27 -6.29
N THR A 120 -7.33 17.96 -6.60
CA THR A 120 -8.32 17.60 -5.58
C THR A 120 -8.16 16.16 -5.12
N TYR A 121 -8.26 15.18 -6.01
CA TYR A 121 -8.08 13.76 -5.69
C TYR A 121 -6.62 13.42 -5.42
N GLY A 122 -5.73 13.84 -6.34
CA GLY A 122 -4.32 13.47 -6.30
C GLY A 122 -3.61 14.14 -5.11
N ILE A 123 -3.50 15.47 -5.10
CA ILE A 123 -2.69 16.17 -4.10
C ILE A 123 -3.40 16.20 -2.75
N ILE A 124 -4.62 16.70 -2.68
CA ILE A 124 -5.34 16.87 -1.40
C ILE A 124 -5.74 15.51 -0.83
N GLY A 125 -6.39 14.65 -1.63
CA GLY A 125 -6.80 13.31 -1.22
C GLY A 125 -5.59 12.43 -0.87
N GLY A 126 -4.55 12.41 -1.72
CA GLY A 126 -3.32 11.68 -1.48
C GLY A 126 -2.56 12.15 -0.23
N ALA A 127 -2.51 13.46 0.04
CA ALA A 127 -1.97 13.98 1.30
C ALA A 127 -2.77 13.47 2.51
N GLY A 128 -4.11 13.43 2.39
CA GLY A 128 -4.99 12.86 3.40
C GLY A 128 -4.64 11.41 3.72
N ILE A 129 -4.41 10.59 2.69
CA ILE A 129 -3.93 9.21 2.86
C ILE A 129 -2.58 9.21 3.59
N GLY A 130 -1.64 10.05 3.16
CA GLY A 130 -0.30 10.15 3.75
C GLY A 130 -0.35 10.46 5.24
N PHE A 131 -1.18 11.41 5.66
CA PHE A 131 -1.34 11.74 7.08
C PHE A 131 -2.02 10.64 7.89
N ALA A 132 -3.00 9.93 7.35
CA ALA A 132 -3.73 8.93 8.09
C ALA A 132 -3.05 7.55 8.14
N TYR A 133 -2.31 7.15 7.10
CA TYR A 133 -1.80 5.80 6.91
C TYR A 133 -0.82 5.32 7.98
N VAL A 134 0.12 6.17 8.38
CA VAL A 134 1.16 5.79 9.36
C VAL A 134 0.61 5.64 10.77
N CYS A 135 -0.50 6.31 11.09
CA CYS A 135 -1.04 6.40 12.45
C CYS A 135 -1.51 5.05 13.02
N PRO A 136 -2.32 4.25 12.30
CA PRO A 136 -2.68 2.89 12.73
C PRO A 136 -1.46 1.99 12.95
N ILE A 137 -0.51 2.01 12.02
CA ILE A 137 0.70 1.19 12.08
C ILE A 137 1.52 1.53 13.32
N ALA A 138 1.81 2.82 13.53
CA ALA A 138 2.59 3.26 14.67
C ALA A 138 1.90 2.98 16.02
N ALA A 139 0.58 3.11 16.10
CA ALA A 139 -0.19 2.78 17.29
C ALA A 139 -0.12 1.28 17.58
N LEU A 140 -0.35 0.42 16.59
CA LEU A 140 -0.37 -1.02 16.78
C LEU A 140 0.99 -1.61 17.11
N VAL A 141 2.07 -1.11 16.53
CA VAL A 141 3.45 -1.51 16.90
C VAL A 141 3.75 -1.23 18.38
N LYS A 142 3.20 -0.13 18.92
CA LYS A 142 3.35 0.24 20.33
C LYS A 142 2.45 -0.60 21.27
N TRP A 143 1.22 -0.90 20.85
CA TRP A 143 0.28 -1.72 21.62
C TRP A 143 0.59 -3.22 21.61
N PHE A 144 1.27 -3.71 20.57
CA PHE A 144 1.56 -5.14 20.36
C PHE A 144 3.05 -5.40 20.10
N PRO A 145 3.94 -5.06 21.07
CA PRO A 145 5.36 -5.27 20.91
C PRO A 145 5.73 -6.76 20.81
N ASP A 146 4.86 -7.65 21.32
CA ASP A 146 4.95 -9.11 21.26
C ASP A 146 4.53 -9.70 19.89
N LYS A 147 3.70 -8.96 19.10
CA LYS A 147 3.11 -9.43 17.83
C LYS A 147 3.12 -8.32 16.78
N LYS A 148 4.20 -7.55 16.68
CA LYS A 148 4.31 -6.38 15.79
C LYS A 148 3.96 -6.72 14.35
N GLY A 149 4.51 -7.81 13.81
CA GLY A 149 4.30 -8.22 12.43
C GLY A 149 2.85 -8.58 12.14
N LEU A 150 2.25 -9.42 12.99
CA LEU A 150 0.85 -9.81 12.85
C LEU A 150 -0.09 -8.60 12.91
N MET A 151 0.08 -7.75 13.92
CA MET A 151 -0.83 -6.62 14.12
C MET A 151 -0.65 -5.52 13.08
N THR A 152 0.57 -5.28 12.64
CA THR A 152 0.82 -4.42 11.46
C THR A 152 0.19 -5.02 10.22
N GLY A 153 0.35 -6.33 10.00
CA GLY A 153 -0.27 -7.04 8.90
C GLY A 153 -1.79 -6.94 8.89
N VAL A 154 -2.44 -7.12 10.04
CA VAL A 154 -3.91 -6.98 10.21
C VAL A 154 -4.35 -5.55 9.88
N ALA A 155 -3.64 -4.54 10.39
CA ALA A 155 -3.97 -3.15 10.06
C ALA A 155 -3.90 -2.89 8.56
N VAL A 156 -2.75 -3.17 7.95
CA VAL A 156 -2.56 -2.85 6.53
C VAL A 156 -3.32 -3.79 5.58
N ALA A 157 -3.78 -4.97 6.05
CA ALA A 157 -4.70 -5.79 5.28
C ALA A 157 -6.02 -5.07 4.99
N GLY A 158 -6.48 -4.22 5.92
CA GLY A 158 -7.59 -3.30 5.69
C GLY A 158 -7.39 -2.44 4.45
N PHE A 159 -6.19 -1.88 4.27
CA PHE A 159 -5.86 -1.09 3.07
C PHE A 159 -5.97 -1.92 1.77
N GLY A 160 -5.52 -3.17 1.77
CA GLY A 160 -5.70 -4.09 0.63
C GLY A 160 -7.17 -4.48 0.40
N GLY A 161 -7.91 -4.74 1.49
CA GLY A 161 -9.32 -5.09 1.44
C GLY A 161 -10.23 -3.92 1.04
N GLY A 162 -9.80 -2.68 1.26
CA GLY A 162 -10.54 -1.48 0.89
C GLY A 162 -10.88 -1.44 -0.60
N ALA A 163 -9.89 -1.71 -1.45
CA ALA A 163 -10.11 -1.73 -2.90
C ALA A 163 -11.20 -2.72 -3.32
N LEU A 164 -11.26 -3.91 -2.70
CA LEU A 164 -12.29 -4.89 -3.01
C LEU A 164 -13.69 -4.37 -2.72
N ILE A 165 -13.87 -3.71 -1.56
CA ILE A 165 -15.18 -3.17 -1.17
C ILE A 165 -15.54 -1.99 -2.07
N PHE A 166 -14.61 -1.03 -2.22
CA PHE A 166 -14.90 0.20 -2.93
C PHE A 166 -15.01 0.04 -4.44
N ASN A 167 -14.36 -0.94 -5.06
CA ASN A 167 -14.59 -1.27 -6.47
C ASN A 167 -16.09 -1.52 -6.78
N TYR A 168 -16.76 -2.32 -5.95
CA TYR A 168 -18.19 -2.58 -6.15
C TYR A 168 -19.06 -1.36 -5.86
N VAL A 169 -18.72 -0.60 -4.82
CA VAL A 169 -19.44 0.64 -4.48
C VAL A 169 -19.28 1.67 -5.61
N GLU A 170 -18.08 1.85 -6.13
CA GLU A 170 -17.78 2.76 -7.22
C GLU A 170 -18.51 2.38 -8.50
N GLN A 171 -18.44 1.11 -8.91
CA GLN A 171 -19.18 0.61 -10.07
C GLN A 171 -20.68 0.85 -9.95
N TYR A 172 -21.26 0.53 -8.78
CA TYR A 172 -22.68 0.74 -8.53
C TYR A 172 -23.05 2.23 -8.64
N LEU A 173 -22.29 3.11 -7.98
CA LEU A 173 -22.56 4.55 -7.98
C LEU A 173 -22.40 5.18 -9.36
N ILE A 174 -21.41 4.76 -10.15
CA ILE A 174 -21.22 5.21 -11.54
C ILE A 174 -22.38 4.72 -12.40
N GLY A 175 -22.78 3.47 -12.23
CA GLY A 175 -23.91 2.88 -12.99
C GLY A 175 -25.22 3.62 -12.78
N ILE A 176 -25.58 3.97 -11.54
CA ILE A 176 -26.81 4.74 -11.27
C ILE A 176 -26.69 6.22 -11.66
N ASN A 177 -25.48 6.72 -11.89
CA ASN A 177 -25.21 8.08 -12.31
C ASN A 177 -24.94 8.18 -13.82
N SER A 178 -25.41 7.24 -14.61
CA SER A 178 -25.30 7.24 -16.09
C SER A 178 -23.87 7.40 -16.60
N GLY A 179 -22.89 6.83 -15.90
CA GLY A 179 -21.48 6.87 -16.28
C GLY A 179 -20.68 8.08 -15.76
N TYR A 180 -21.33 9.08 -15.18
CA TYR A 180 -20.66 10.25 -14.63
C TYR A 180 -19.99 9.95 -13.28
N ILE A 181 -18.77 10.48 -13.07
CA ILE A 181 -17.96 10.22 -11.87
C ILE A 181 -18.21 11.21 -10.73
N GLY A 182 -18.79 12.38 -10.99
CA GLY A 182 -18.90 13.46 -10.02
C GLY A 182 -19.69 13.07 -8.78
N PHE A 183 -20.92 12.60 -8.93
CA PHE A 183 -21.75 12.16 -7.80
C PHE A 183 -21.09 11.00 -7.00
N PRO A 184 -20.57 9.93 -7.62
CA PRO A 184 -19.81 8.90 -6.92
C PRO A 184 -18.68 9.45 -6.05
N LEU A 185 -17.87 10.37 -6.58
CA LEU A 185 -16.77 10.97 -5.82
C LEU A 185 -17.25 11.81 -4.63
N ILE A 186 -18.35 12.55 -4.76
CA ILE A 186 -18.94 13.28 -3.63
C ILE A 186 -19.38 12.31 -2.52
N VAL A 187 -20.13 11.28 -2.88
CA VAL A 187 -20.62 10.27 -1.93
C VAL A 187 -19.46 9.57 -1.22
N LEU A 188 -18.47 9.13 -1.97
CA LEU A 188 -17.28 8.47 -1.41
C LEU A 188 -16.48 9.40 -0.50
N GLY A 189 -16.30 10.66 -0.90
CA GLY A 189 -15.62 11.65 -0.07
C GLY A 189 -16.30 11.84 1.29
N VAL A 190 -17.63 11.88 1.32
CA VAL A 190 -18.41 11.95 2.58
C VAL A 190 -18.25 10.66 3.39
N ILE A 191 -18.30 9.49 2.76
CA ILE A 191 -18.08 8.20 3.42
C ILE A 191 -16.69 8.17 4.06
N TYR A 192 -15.63 8.53 3.32
CA TYR A 192 -14.26 8.54 3.84
C TYR A 192 -14.10 9.54 4.99
N LEU A 193 -14.68 10.74 4.86
CA LEU A 193 -14.67 11.72 5.93
C LEU A 193 -15.24 11.15 7.24
N ILE A 194 -16.43 10.57 7.18
CA ILE A 194 -17.13 10.04 8.35
C ILE A 194 -16.37 8.86 8.96
N PHE A 195 -16.05 7.85 8.16
CA PHE A 195 -15.46 6.62 8.68
C PHE A 195 -14.02 6.80 9.15
N VAL A 196 -13.19 7.58 8.44
CA VAL A 196 -11.82 7.83 8.88
C VAL A 196 -11.80 8.69 10.15
N VAL A 197 -12.67 9.69 10.26
CA VAL A 197 -12.77 10.51 11.48
C VAL A 197 -13.23 9.65 12.65
N ILE A 198 -14.26 8.82 12.50
CA ILE A 198 -14.74 7.91 13.56
C ILE A 198 -13.64 6.90 13.94
N GLY A 199 -13.05 6.22 12.96
CA GLY A 199 -12.00 5.24 13.20
C GLY A 199 -10.76 5.85 13.87
N SER A 200 -10.42 7.09 13.53
CA SER A 200 -9.29 7.80 14.13
C SER A 200 -9.47 8.10 15.61
N GLN A 201 -10.73 8.27 16.10
CA GLN A 201 -10.99 8.48 17.53
C GLN A 201 -10.56 7.27 18.39
N LEU A 202 -10.53 6.08 17.81
CA LEU A 202 -10.12 4.86 18.47
C LEU A 202 -8.59 4.70 18.49
N LEU A 203 -7.85 5.47 17.71
CA LEU A 203 -6.39 5.39 17.63
C LEU A 203 -5.74 6.16 18.79
N VAL A 204 -5.26 5.43 19.79
CA VAL A 204 -4.54 5.99 20.93
C VAL A 204 -3.21 5.26 21.13
N ASN A 205 -2.22 5.96 21.67
CA ASN A 205 -0.99 5.33 22.10
C ASN A 205 -1.19 4.63 23.48
N PRO A 206 -0.46 3.55 23.75
CA PRO A 206 -0.44 2.99 25.11
C PRO A 206 0.17 3.99 26.12
N PRO A 207 -0.15 3.87 27.40
CA PRO A 207 0.52 4.63 28.46
C PRO A 207 2.04 4.42 28.44
N VAL A 208 2.79 5.45 28.86
CA VAL A 208 4.25 5.36 28.96
C VAL A 208 4.65 4.20 29.88
N GLY A 209 5.58 3.35 29.43
CA GLY A 209 6.04 2.17 30.18
C GLY A 209 5.07 0.98 30.15
N TRP A 210 3.98 1.05 29.40
CA TRP A 210 3.05 -0.06 29.29
C TRP A 210 3.66 -1.22 28.49
N LEU A 211 3.54 -2.44 29.02
CA LEU A 211 3.95 -3.68 28.35
C LEU A 211 2.84 -4.73 28.51
N PRO A 212 2.67 -5.64 27.55
CA PRO A 212 1.77 -6.79 27.69
C PRO A 212 2.20 -7.70 28.87
N VAL A 213 1.22 -8.33 29.50
CA VAL A 213 1.50 -9.30 30.59
C VAL A 213 2.33 -10.45 30.02
N GLY A 214 3.42 -10.78 30.72
CA GLY A 214 4.34 -11.86 30.34
C GLY A 214 5.32 -11.52 29.21
N PHE A 215 5.33 -10.29 28.71
CA PHE A 215 6.29 -9.83 27.71
C PHE A 215 7.48 -9.14 28.38
N THR A 216 8.66 -9.72 28.21
CA THR A 216 9.93 -9.07 28.58
C THR A 216 10.56 -8.53 27.31
N PRO A 217 10.81 -7.22 27.19
CA PRO A 217 11.50 -6.68 26.02
C PRO A 217 12.84 -7.42 25.85
N PRO A 218 13.25 -7.77 24.62
CA PRO A 218 14.60 -8.26 24.37
C PRO A 218 15.58 -7.26 24.97
N ALA A 219 16.61 -7.76 25.67
CA ALA A 219 17.68 -6.90 26.18
C ALA A 219 18.16 -6.04 25.02
N THR A 220 17.94 -4.73 25.12
CA THR A 220 18.38 -3.79 24.11
C THR A 220 19.87 -3.96 23.94
N THR A 221 20.31 -4.26 22.72
CA THR A 221 21.72 -4.20 22.38
C THR A 221 22.28 -2.87 22.88
N ALA A 222 23.13 -2.98 23.83
CA ALA A 222 24.23 -2.20 24.38
C ALA A 222 24.31 -0.68 24.33
N ASP A 223 23.36 0.06 23.77
CA ASP A 223 23.32 1.52 23.91
C ASP A 223 22.09 1.94 24.69
N GLY A 224 22.27 1.99 26.01
CA GLY A 224 21.29 2.27 27.06
C GLY A 224 20.41 3.52 26.94
N SER A 225 20.09 4.00 25.77
CA SER A 225 19.11 5.05 25.54
C SER A 225 17.78 4.43 25.09
N GLY A 226 16.79 4.41 25.96
CA GLY A 226 15.38 4.11 25.62
C GLY A 226 14.76 5.13 24.65
N THR A 227 15.56 5.95 24.01
CA THR A 227 15.24 6.92 22.97
C THR A 227 15.52 6.26 21.62
N GLY A 228 14.47 5.83 20.90
CA GLY A 228 14.63 5.30 19.55
C GLY A 228 15.40 6.26 18.64
N VAL A 229 16.19 5.68 17.72
CA VAL A 229 17.01 6.42 16.74
C VAL A 229 16.18 7.46 15.99
N MET A 230 16.72 8.65 15.81
CA MET A 230 16.05 9.71 15.03
C MET A 230 16.28 9.50 13.53
N PRO A 231 15.36 9.98 12.66
CA PRO A 231 15.49 9.79 11.20
C PRO A 231 16.83 10.31 10.63
N GLY A 232 17.36 11.42 11.17
CA GLY A 232 18.64 11.99 10.74
C GLY A 232 19.85 11.12 11.06
N GLU A 233 19.77 10.34 12.14
CA GLU A 233 20.79 9.35 12.53
C GLU A 233 20.57 8.06 11.73
N MET A 234 19.30 7.62 11.62
CA MET A 234 18.91 6.42 10.88
C MET A 234 19.45 6.43 9.44
N ILE A 235 19.26 7.52 8.69
CA ILE A 235 19.70 7.61 7.29
C ILE A 235 21.22 7.57 7.11
N ARG A 236 21.99 7.77 8.18
CA ARG A 236 23.46 7.64 8.16
C ARG A 236 23.92 6.19 8.36
N THR A 237 23.02 5.30 8.78
CA THR A 237 23.33 3.90 9.00
C THR A 237 23.26 3.10 7.70
N SER A 238 24.17 2.16 7.55
CA SER A 238 24.11 1.21 6.42
C SER A 238 22.90 0.28 6.50
N SER A 239 22.41 -0.02 7.71
CA SER A 239 21.18 -0.80 7.93
C SER A 239 19.95 -0.15 7.32
N PHE A 240 19.84 1.18 7.38
CA PHE A 240 18.77 1.93 6.71
C PHE A 240 18.82 1.73 5.19
N TRP A 241 19.97 1.94 4.56
CA TRP A 241 20.09 1.84 3.11
C TRP A 241 19.86 0.43 2.60
N VAL A 242 20.32 -0.57 3.33
CA VAL A 242 20.02 -1.98 2.99
C VAL A 242 18.53 -2.24 3.08
N LEU A 243 17.87 -1.88 4.18
CA LEU A 243 16.44 -2.06 4.37
C LEU A 243 15.63 -1.29 3.30
N TRP A 244 16.05 -0.06 2.99
CA TRP A 244 15.42 0.80 2.00
C TRP A 244 15.52 0.20 0.58
N LEU A 245 16.70 -0.26 0.18
CA LEU A 245 16.90 -0.89 -1.13
C LEU A 245 16.14 -2.21 -1.26
N MET A 246 16.12 -3.02 -0.20
CA MET A 246 15.29 -4.24 -0.16
C MET A 246 13.81 -3.89 -0.45
N PHE A 247 13.32 -2.80 0.16
CA PHE A 247 11.94 -2.37 -0.06
C PHE A 247 11.72 -1.84 -1.49
N VAL A 248 12.63 -1.03 -2.01
CA VAL A 248 12.56 -0.56 -3.41
C VAL A 248 12.44 -1.75 -4.36
N PHE A 249 13.35 -2.72 -4.29
CA PHE A 249 13.42 -3.81 -5.26
C PHE A 249 12.23 -4.76 -5.14
N ALA A 250 11.86 -5.16 -3.92
CA ALA A 250 10.72 -6.05 -3.71
C ALA A 250 9.39 -5.38 -4.08
N ALA A 251 9.22 -4.10 -3.77
CA ALA A 251 8.01 -3.35 -4.12
C ALA A 251 7.92 -3.08 -5.62
N THR A 252 9.05 -2.87 -6.31
CA THR A 252 9.08 -2.72 -7.78
C THR A 252 8.49 -3.95 -8.47
N ALA A 253 8.86 -5.16 -8.05
CA ALA A 253 8.33 -6.40 -8.59
C ALA A 253 6.80 -6.49 -8.41
N GLY A 254 6.31 -6.19 -7.21
CA GLY A 254 4.88 -6.22 -6.92
C GLY A 254 4.08 -5.16 -7.68
N LEU A 255 4.55 -3.90 -7.70
CA LEU A 255 3.87 -2.80 -8.37
C LEU A 255 3.86 -2.96 -9.89
N MET A 256 4.98 -3.41 -10.49
CA MET A 256 5.05 -3.75 -11.91
C MET A 256 4.00 -4.79 -12.27
N THR A 257 3.90 -5.86 -11.48
CA THR A 257 2.93 -6.94 -11.73
C THR A 257 1.50 -6.45 -11.51
N LEU A 258 1.21 -5.77 -10.40
CA LEU A 258 -0.13 -5.30 -10.06
C LEU A 258 -0.71 -4.38 -11.15
N GLY A 259 0.11 -3.47 -11.68
CA GLY A 259 -0.31 -2.54 -12.73
C GLY A 259 -0.44 -3.16 -14.12
N ASN A 260 0.14 -4.36 -14.34
CA ASN A 260 0.26 -4.91 -15.70
C ASN A 260 -0.18 -6.38 -15.83
N VAL A 261 -0.69 -7.00 -14.75
CA VAL A 261 -1.04 -8.42 -14.75
C VAL A 261 -2.06 -8.78 -15.82
N VAL A 262 -3.03 -7.93 -16.07
CA VAL A 262 -4.06 -8.14 -17.10
C VAL A 262 -3.43 -8.11 -18.50
N SER A 263 -2.60 -7.11 -18.77
CA SER A 263 -1.91 -6.98 -20.05
C SER A 263 -0.93 -8.14 -20.31
N ALA A 264 -0.21 -8.55 -19.26
CA ALA A 264 0.69 -9.70 -19.33
C ALA A 264 -0.09 -11.00 -19.58
N ALA A 265 -1.21 -11.21 -18.87
CA ALA A 265 -2.06 -12.37 -19.04
C ALA A 265 -2.66 -12.47 -20.46
N LYS A 266 -3.09 -11.35 -21.02
CA LYS A 266 -3.56 -11.29 -22.43
C LYS A 266 -2.49 -11.70 -23.44
N GLY A 267 -1.22 -11.42 -23.16
CA GLY A 267 -0.10 -11.86 -24.01
C GLY A 267 0.22 -13.33 -23.87
N ILE A 268 -0.20 -13.99 -22.79
CA ILE A 268 0.07 -15.41 -22.50
C ILE A 268 -1.10 -16.30 -22.96
N ASP A 269 -2.32 -15.94 -22.63
CA ASP A 269 -3.52 -16.74 -22.93
C ASP A 269 -4.55 -15.90 -23.71
N THR A 270 -4.88 -16.37 -24.90
CA THR A 270 -5.87 -15.71 -25.78
C THR A 270 -7.28 -15.70 -25.18
N VAL A 271 -7.60 -16.60 -24.27
CA VAL A 271 -8.91 -16.64 -23.57
C VAL A 271 -9.07 -15.43 -22.63
N VAL A 272 -7.97 -14.83 -22.13
CA VAL A 272 -7.99 -13.64 -21.26
C VAL A 272 -8.38 -12.37 -22.01
N GLN A 273 -8.69 -12.43 -23.29
CA GLN A 273 -9.10 -11.24 -24.05
C GLN A 273 -10.43 -10.64 -23.57
N THR A 274 -11.25 -11.40 -22.82
CA THR A 274 -12.43 -10.85 -22.18
C THR A 274 -12.03 -10.00 -20.95
N LEU A 275 -12.63 -8.82 -20.86
CA LEU A 275 -12.38 -7.86 -19.75
C LEU A 275 -12.66 -8.48 -18.38
N GLU A 276 -13.69 -9.34 -18.30
CA GLU A 276 -14.14 -10.04 -17.09
C GLU A 276 -13.06 -10.97 -16.50
N LEU A 277 -12.35 -11.70 -17.35
CA LEU A 277 -11.34 -12.64 -16.89
C LEU A 277 -10.06 -11.91 -16.42
N GLY A 278 -9.68 -10.83 -17.08
CA GLY A 278 -8.60 -9.96 -16.64
C GLY A 278 -8.86 -9.33 -15.27
N ALA A 279 -10.07 -8.82 -15.05
CA ALA A 279 -10.50 -8.27 -13.77
C ALA A 279 -10.53 -9.34 -12.65
N LEU A 280 -10.94 -10.58 -12.98
CA LEU A 280 -10.91 -11.71 -12.04
C LEU A 280 -9.48 -12.03 -11.59
N ILE A 281 -8.51 -12.09 -12.51
CA ILE A 281 -7.10 -12.34 -12.19
C ILE A 281 -6.56 -11.26 -11.24
N ALA A 282 -6.79 -9.98 -11.55
CA ALA A 282 -6.37 -8.87 -10.72
C ALA A 282 -7.07 -8.87 -9.35
N GLY A 283 -8.35 -9.23 -9.31
CA GLY A 283 -9.13 -9.34 -8.08
C GLY A 283 -8.58 -10.45 -7.16
N ILE A 284 -8.32 -11.64 -7.70
CA ILE A 284 -7.74 -12.76 -6.94
C ILE A 284 -6.34 -12.38 -6.41
N MET A 285 -5.49 -11.77 -7.24
CA MET A 285 -4.18 -11.27 -6.83
C MET A 285 -4.30 -10.29 -5.65
N SER A 286 -5.31 -9.40 -5.66
CA SER A 286 -5.53 -8.43 -4.58
C SER A 286 -5.97 -9.09 -3.27
N ILE A 287 -6.78 -10.17 -3.33
CA ILE A 287 -7.13 -10.97 -2.15
C ILE A 287 -5.88 -11.60 -1.53
N PHE A 288 -5.02 -12.20 -2.37
CA PHE A 288 -3.75 -12.77 -1.89
C PHE A 288 -2.79 -11.71 -1.35
N ASN A 289 -2.79 -10.50 -1.92
CA ASN A 289 -2.06 -9.37 -1.37
C ASN A 289 -2.51 -9.01 0.05
N ALA A 290 -3.82 -8.93 0.29
CA ALA A 290 -4.37 -8.68 1.63
C ALA A 290 -4.03 -9.82 2.60
N ALA A 291 -4.20 -11.08 2.18
CA ALA A 291 -3.84 -12.25 2.98
C ALA A 291 -2.34 -12.29 3.32
N GLY A 292 -1.49 -11.97 2.35
CA GLY A 292 -0.04 -11.92 2.51
C GLY A 292 0.41 -10.96 3.61
N ARG A 293 -0.27 -9.84 3.80
CA ARG A 293 0.02 -8.88 4.86
C ARG A 293 -0.11 -9.51 6.24
N ILE A 294 -1.17 -10.30 6.46
CA ILE A 294 -1.43 -10.97 7.74
C ILE A 294 -0.48 -12.15 7.92
N VAL A 295 -0.39 -13.03 6.90
CA VAL A 295 0.36 -14.29 7.01
C VAL A 295 1.85 -14.03 7.17
N TRP A 296 2.47 -13.20 6.30
CA TRP A 296 3.89 -12.87 6.43
C TRP A 296 4.20 -12.11 7.71
N GLY A 297 3.27 -11.25 8.18
CA GLY A 297 3.36 -10.63 9.48
C GLY A 297 3.45 -11.65 10.60
N ARG A 298 2.57 -12.65 10.63
CA ARG A 298 2.56 -13.74 11.61
C ARG A 298 3.79 -14.62 11.51
N VAL A 299 4.18 -15.02 10.30
CA VAL A 299 5.39 -15.81 10.07
C VAL A 299 6.62 -15.07 10.59
N SER A 300 6.70 -13.76 10.36
CA SER A 300 7.78 -12.90 10.83
C SER A 300 7.90 -12.83 12.34
N ASP A 301 6.79 -12.87 13.05
CA ASP A 301 6.80 -12.94 14.52
C ASP A 301 7.24 -14.32 15.05
N SER A 302 7.07 -15.38 14.24
CA SER A 302 7.40 -16.76 14.63
C SER A 302 8.85 -17.15 14.35
N ILE A 303 9.35 -16.87 13.13
CA ILE A 303 10.70 -17.29 12.68
C ILE A 303 11.72 -16.13 12.60
N GLY A 304 11.27 -14.91 12.94
CA GLY A 304 12.09 -13.69 12.93
C GLY A 304 12.12 -12.99 11.57
N ARG A 305 12.46 -11.68 11.59
CA ARG A 305 12.40 -10.80 10.41
C ARG A 305 13.28 -11.27 9.25
N ILE A 306 14.54 -11.58 9.57
CA ILE A 306 15.55 -11.96 8.56
C ILE A 306 15.15 -13.23 7.82
N SER A 307 14.78 -14.29 8.55
CA SER A 307 14.35 -15.56 7.93
C SER A 307 13.12 -15.38 7.05
N THR A 308 12.17 -14.53 7.51
CA THR A 308 10.95 -14.25 6.76
C THR A 308 11.24 -13.45 5.49
N PHE A 309 12.10 -12.44 5.53
CA PHE A 309 12.51 -11.70 4.33
C PHE A 309 13.17 -12.63 3.30
N ILE A 310 14.11 -13.49 3.73
CA ILE A 310 14.76 -14.45 2.83
C ILE A 310 13.71 -15.35 2.18
N LEU A 311 12.82 -15.95 2.97
CA LEU A 311 11.78 -16.85 2.46
C LEU A 311 10.85 -16.12 1.48
N MET A 312 10.33 -14.96 1.87
CA MET A 312 9.37 -14.17 1.07
C MET A 312 9.99 -13.71 -0.26
N PHE A 313 11.21 -13.18 -0.23
CA PHE A 313 11.89 -12.72 -1.46
C PHE A 313 12.33 -13.87 -2.36
N THR A 314 12.66 -15.03 -1.79
CA THR A 314 12.93 -16.24 -2.58
C THR A 314 11.67 -16.71 -3.30
N VAL A 315 10.54 -16.78 -2.61
CA VAL A 315 9.24 -17.12 -3.20
C VAL A 315 8.84 -16.09 -4.27
N LEU A 316 9.07 -14.80 -4.02
CA LEU A 316 8.83 -13.74 -4.99
C LEU A 316 9.70 -13.91 -6.24
N ALA A 317 10.99 -14.19 -6.08
CA ALA A 317 11.91 -14.41 -7.20
C ALA A 317 11.48 -15.62 -8.06
N ILE A 318 11.12 -16.73 -7.42
CA ILE A 318 10.60 -17.91 -8.12
C ILE A 318 9.34 -17.55 -8.93
N ALA A 319 8.41 -16.84 -8.34
CA ALA A 319 7.19 -16.42 -9.04
C ALA A 319 7.49 -15.49 -10.23
N MET A 320 8.42 -14.54 -10.07
CA MET A 320 8.83 -13.65 -11.17
C MET A 320 9.50 -14.39 -12.31
N PHE A 321 10.42 -15.32 -12.02
CA PHE A 321 11.02 -16.16 -13.06
C PHE A 321 10.00 -17.11 -13.69
N SER A 322 9.04 -17.63 -12.91
CA SER A 322 7.94 -18.41 -13.48
C SER A 322 7.15 -17.58 -14.49
N PHE A 323 6.84 -16.33 -14.21
CA PHE A 323 6.19 -15.43 -15.19
C PHE A 323 7.07 -15.17 -16.42
N ALA A 324 8.37 -14.96 -16.21
CA ALA A 324 9.31 -14.66 -17.31
C ALA A 324 9.39 -15.80 -18.34
N PHE A 325 9.22 -17.04 -17.90
CA PHE A 325 9.36 -18.24 -18.73
C PHE A 325 8.05 -18.98 -19.00
N VAL A 326 6.89 -18.39 -18.65
CA VAL A 326 5.58 -18.97 -18.98
C VAL A 326 5.40 -19.00 -20.49
N PRO A 327 5.17 -20.20 -21.10
CA PRO A 327 4.89 -20.30 -22.52
C PRO A 327 3.58 -19.61 -22.91
N THR A 328 3.51 -19.07 -24.14
CA THR A 328 2.25 -18.64 -24.73
C THR A 328 1.31 -19.85 -24.89
N GLY A 329 0.03 -19.64 -24.63
CA GLY A 329 -0.96 -20.71 -24.57
C GLY A 329 -1.09 -21.39 -23.18
N THR A 330 -0.31 -20.97 -22.19
CA THR A 330 -0.50 -21.42 -20.81
C THR A 330 -1.85 -20.94 -20.27
N SER A 331 -2.60 -21.86 -19.64
CA SER A 331 -3.92 -21.56 -19.07
C SER A 331 -3.89 -20.37 -18.11
N TRP A 332 -4.88 -19.50 -18.22
CA TRP A 332 -5.09 -18.34 -17.34
C TRP A 332 -5.12 -18.71 -15.86
N ILE A 333 -5.50 -19.94 -15.51
CA ILE A 333 -5.49 -20.42 -14.11
C ILE A 333 -4.07 -20.43 -13.56
N ILE A 334 -3.09 -20.92 -14.34
CA ILE A 334 -1.67 -20.94 -13.94
C ILE A 334 -1.14 -19.50 -13.80
N VAL A 335 -1.49 -18.62 -14.74
CA VAL A 335 -1.16 -17.20 -14.69
C VAL A 335 -1.70 -16.56 -13.40
N THR A 336 -2.97 -16.88 -13.04
CA THR A 336 -3.60 -16.40 -11.82
C THR A 336 -2.89 -16.90 -10.56
N VAL A 337 -2.48 -18.17 -10.53
CA VAL A 337 -1.73 -18.73 -9.39
C VAL A 337 -0.41 -18.00 -9.21
N ILE A 338 0.36 -17.80 -10.28
CA ILE A 338 1.64 -17.10 -10.21
C ILE A 338 1.41 -15.64 -9.75
N ALA A 339 0.43 -14.94 -10.35
CA ALA A 339 0.06 -13.59 -9.95
C ALA A 339 -0.34 -13.50 -8.47
N SER A 340 -1.07 -14.48 -7.97
CA SER A 340 -1.48 -14.57 -6.58
C SER A 340 -0.29 -14.72 -5.63
N ILE A 341 0.72 -15.52 -6.00
CA ILE A 341 1.95 -15.65 -5.23
C ILE A 341 2.72 -14.32 -5.19
N VAL A 342 2.80 -13.62 -6.32
CA VAL A 342 3.41 -12.27 -6.37
C VAL A 342 2.64 -11.31 -5.47
N GLY A 343 1.32 -11.27 -5.58
CA GLY A 343 0.46 -10.46 -4.74
C GLY A 343 0.65 -10.76 -3.24
N PHE A 344 0.72 -12.04 -2.88
CA PHE A 344 0.93 -12.51 -1.52
C PHE A 344 2.27 -12.04 -0.95
N CYS A 345 3.36 -12.15 -1.71
CA CYS A 345 4.67 -11.64 -1.30
C CYS A 345 4.71 -10.10 -1.25
N PHE A 346 4.10 -9.43 -2.23
CA PHE A 346 4.03 -7.99 -2.25
C PHE A 346 3.31 -7.43 -1.02
N GLY A 347 2.20 -8.06 -0.62
CA GLY A 347 1.48 -7.71 0.61
C GLY A 347 2.36 -7.80 1.85
N GLY A 348 3.22 -8.80 1.94
CA GLY A 348 4.14 -9.01 3.05
C GLY A 348 5.05 -7.82 3.35
N ASN A 349 5.44 -7.06 2.33
CA ASN A 349 6.29 -5.87 2.50
C ASN A 349 5.67 -4.87 3.49
N PHE A 350 4.36 -4.65 3.41
CA PHE A 350 3.66 -3.68 4.25
C PHE A 350 3.50 -4.10 5.72
N ALA A 351 3.69 -5.38 6.02
CA ALA A 351 3.75 -5.90 7.39
C ALA A 351 5.19 -5.95 7.92
N LEU A 352 6.12 -6.37 7.08
CA LEU A 352 7.50 -6.63 7.50
C LEU A 352 8.34 -5.35 7.65
N PHE A 353 8.27 -4.42 6.68
CA PHE A 353 9.12 -3.23 6.73
C PHE A 353 8.81 -2.29 7.90
N PRO A 354 7.54 -2.00 8.27
CA PRO A 354 7.26 -1.22 9.49
C PRO A 354 7.76 -1.92 10.75
N SER A 355 7.54 -3.24 10.83
CA SER A 355 7.97 -4.06 11.98
C SER A 355 9.50 -4.12 12.07
N ALA A 356 10.19 -4.30 10.96
CA ALA A 356 11.65 -4.24 10.89
C ALA A 356 12.18 -2.85 11.26
N THR A 357 11.55 -1.78 10.76
CA THR A 357 11.91 -0.41 11.13
C THR A 357 11.83 -0.20 12.65
N ALA A 358 10.77 -0.70 13.28
CA ALA A 358 10.61 -0.64 14.74
C ALA A 358 11.65 -1.49 15.48
N ASP A 359 12.05 -2.64 14.92
CA ASP A 359 13.02 -3.55 15.53
C ASP A 359 14.48 -3.07 15.41
N TYR A 360 14.82 -2.36 14.32
CA TYR A 360 16.17 -1.84 14.06
C TYR A 360 16.39 -0.45 14.65
N PHE A 361 15.36 0.41 14.64
CA PHE A 361 15.49 1.84 14.97
C PHE A 361 14.64 2.28 16.17
N GLY A 362 13.97 1.34 16.83
CA GLY A 362 13.15 1.59 18.00
C GLY A 362 11.70 1.97 17.71
N SER A 363 10.80 1.58 18.60
CA SER A 363 9.36 1.80 18.46
C SER A 363 8.92 3.23 18.79
N ASN A 364 9.73 4.00 19.56
CA ASN A 364 9.36 5.35 20.00
C ASN A 364 9.23 6.34 18.83
N ASN A 365 10.12 6.22 17.84
CA ASN A 365 10.12 7.07 16.64
C ASN A 365 9.66 6.32 15.39
N VAL A 366 8.90 5.24 15.54
CA VAL A 366 8.52 4.37 14.40
C VAL A 366 7.76 5.13 13.32
N GLY A 367 6.88 6.07 13.66
CA GLY A 367 6.16 6.88 12.69
C GLY A 367 7.10 7.72 11.83
N LYS A 368 8.05 8.42 12.47
CA LYS A 368 9.05 9.24 11.77
C LYS A 368 9.97 8.40 10.90
N ASN A 369 10.46 7.29 11.45
CA ASN A 369 11.43 6.42 10.79
C ASN A 369 10.79 5.68 9.61
N TYR A 370 9.60 5.10 9.83
CA TYR A 370 8.89 4.39 8.77
C TYR A 370 8.42 5.34 7.67
N GLY A 371 8.01 6.57 7.98
CA GLY A 371 7.70 7.60 6.98
C GLY A 371 8.85 7.84 6.00
N VAL A 372 10.10 7.83 6.49
CA VAL A 372 11.29 7.94 5.64
C VAL A 372 11.56 6.63 4.88
N VAL A 373 11.47 5.48 5.54
CA VAL A 373 11.63 4.15 4.89
C VAL A 373 10.61 3.98 3.76
N PHE A 374 9.37 4.45 3.94
CA PHE A 374 8.30 4.31 2.96
C PHE A 374 8.54 5.10 1.65
N THR A 375 9.47 6.04 1.61
CA THR A 375 9.90 6.68 0.35
C THR A 375 10.39 5.67 -0.67
N ALA A 376 10.90 4.51 -0.21
CA ALA A 376 11.24 3.37 -1.04
C ALA A 376 10.08 2.91 -1.92
N TYR A 377 8.85 2.92 -1.38
CA TYR A 377 7.65 2.56 -2.13
C TYR A 377 7.34 3.55 -3.26
N GLY A 378 7.55 4.85 -3.04
CA GLY A 378 7.41 5.87 -4.09
C GLY A 378 8.40 5.65 -5.24
N ILE A 379 9.66 5.39 -4.92
CA ILE A 379 10.70 5.06 -5.93
C ILE A 379 10.37 3.76 -6.65
N ALA A 380 9.89 2.74 -5.92
CA ALA A 380 9.47 1.47 -6.50
C ALA A 380 8.32 1.63 -7.50
N GLY A 381 7.39 2.55 -7.24
CA GLY A 381 6.30 2.88 -8.18
C GLY A 381 6.82 3.43 -9.51
N ILE A 382 7.78 4.36 -9.45
CA ILE A 382 8.44 4.91 -10.64
C ILE A 382 9.19 3.80 -11.40
N LEU A 383 10.01 3.01 -10.69
CA LEU A 383 10.77 1.92 -11.30
C LEU A 383 9.85 0.86 -11.90
N GLY A 384 8.77 0.48 -11.23
CA GLY A 384 7.79 -0.49 -11.74
C GLY A 384 7.13 -0.01 -13.03
N ALA A 385 6.74 1.25 -13.09
CA ALA A 385 6.18 1.86 -14.31
C ALA A 385 7.21 1.91 -15.44
N LEU A 386 8.46 2.27 -15.17
CA LEU A 386 9.53 2.28 -16.15
C LEU A 386 9.85 0.88 -16.68
N VAL A 387 9.95 -0.12 -15.80
CA VAL A 387 10.21 -1.51 -16.20
C VAL A 387 9.06 -2.04 -17.06
N ALA A 388 7.81 -1.81 -16.67
CA ALA A 388 6.66 -2.24 -17.46
C ALA A 388 6.54 -1.48 -18.79
N GLY A 389 6.68 -0.15 -18.78
CA GLY A 389 6.53 0.69 -19.96
C GLY A 389 7.66 0.52 -20.96
N THR A 390 8.92 0.56 -20.49
CA THR A 390 10.07 0.48 -21.40
C THR A 390 10.37 -0.95 -21.82
N PHE A 391 10.48 -1.87 -20.86
CA PHE A 391 10.87 -3.25 -21.16
C PHE A 391 9.67 -4.14 -21.48
N GLY A 392 8.55 -3.97 -20.78
CA GLY A 392 7.36 -4.78 -20.99
C GLY A 392 6.66 -4.51 -22.32
N GLN A 393 6.53 -3.24 -22.71
CA GLN A 393 5.85 -2.88 -23.97
C GLN A 393 6.76 -3.06 -25.20
N ILE A 394 8.05 -2.73 -25.10
CA ILE A 394 8.97 -2.76 -26.25
C ILE A 394 9.53 -4.17 -26.48
N PHE A 395 9.93 -4.86 -25.41
CA PHE A 395 10.63 -6.16 -25.50
C PHE A 395 9.78 -7.35 -25.00
N GLY A 396 8.54 -7.09 -24.55
CA GLY A 396 7.65 -8.10 -23.98
C GLY A 396 7.74 -8.21 -22.45
N TYR A 397 6.61 -8.55 -21.83
CA TYR A 397 6.52 -8.65 -20.37
C TYR A 397 7.46 -9.70 -19.75
N SER A 398 7.88 -10.73 -20.51
CA SER A 398 8.86 -11.71 -20.06
C SER A 398 10.16 -11.07 -19.57
N LEU A 399 10.69 -10.07 -20.31
CA LEU A 399 11.89 -9.35 -19.89
C LEU A 399 11.64 -8.50 -18.63
N ALA A 400 10.49 -7.86 -18.52
CA ALA A 400 10.13 -7.09 -17.32
C ALA A 400 10.06 -7.98 -16.07
N PHE A 401 9.46 -9.18 -16.19
CA PHE A 401 9.42 -10.16 -15.11
C PHE A 401 10.82 -10.71 -14.77
N LEU A 402 11.67 -10.94 -15.77
CA LEU A 402 13.04 -11.37 -15.55
C LEU A 402 13.85 -10.34 -14.77
N ILE A 403 13.78 -9.06 -15.16
CA ILE A 403 14.44 -7.96 -14.45
C ILE A 403 13.97 -7.90 -13.00
N THR A 404 12.67 -7.95 -12.75
CA THR A 404 12.11 -7.87 -11.39
C THR A 404 12.39 -9.13 -10.57
N GLY A 405 12.54 -10.29 -11.22
CA GLY A 405 13.03 -11.52 -10.58
C GLY A 405 14.47 -11.37 -10.08
N VAL A 406 15.35 -10.76 -10.89
CA VAL A 406 16.73 -10.43 -10.48
C VAL A 406 16.72 -9.44 -9.29
N LEU A 407 15.87 -8.41 -9.31
CA LEU A 407 15.74 -7.47 -8.18
C LEU A 407 15.28 -8.19 -6.89
N ALA A 408 14.40 -9.19 -7.00
CA ALA A 408 14.00 -10.01 -5.86
C ALA A 408 15.17 -10.84 -5.31
N ILE A 409 16.01 -11.42 -6.16
CA ILE A 409 17.26 -12.11 -5.72
C ILE A 409 18.21 -11.13 -5.03
N ILE A 410 18.40 -9.93 -5.58
CA ILE A 410 19.22 -8.89 -4.93
C ILE A 410 18.66 -8.57 -3.54
N SER A 411 17.33 -8.54 -3.37
CA SER A 411 16.71 -8.34 -2.05
C SER A 411 17.03 -9.49 -1.06
N VAL A 412 17.12 -10.74 -1.53
CA VAL A 412 17.60 -11.87 -0.70
C VAL A 412 19.05 -11.62 -0.25
N LEU A 413 19.94 -11.25 -1.18
CA LEU A 413 21.36 -11.00 -0.87
C LEU A 413 21.51 -9.83 0.12
N LEU A 414 20.77 -8.74 -0.08
CA LEU A 414 20.74 -7.61 0.84
C LEU A 414 20.25 -8.02 2.24
N THR A 415 19.30 -8.96 2.32
CA THR A 415 18.82 -9.49 3.62
C THR A 415 19.94 -10.24 4.36
N LEU A 416 20.81 -10.96 3.65
CA LEU A 416 21.97 -11.62 4.26
C LEU A 416 22.98 -10.60 4.81
N VAL A 417 23.20 -9.49 4.09
CA VAL A 417 24.02 -8.36 4.58
C VAL A 417 23.41 -7.74 5.84
N LEU A 418 22.09 -7.55 5.86
CA LEU A 418 21.38 -7.03 7.05
C LEU A 418 21.52 -7.95 8.26
N ARG A 419 21.58 -9.28 8.04
CA ARG A 419 21.79 -10.28 9.08
C ARG A 419 23.15 -10.16 9.77
N THR A 420 24.19 -9.92 9.02
CA THR A 420 25.56 -9.81 9.57
C THR A 420 25.71 -8.60 10.46
N LYS A 421 25.12 -7.48 10.07
CA LYS A 421 25.16 -6.19 10.82
C LYS A 421 24.39 -6.17 12.13
N ARG A 422 23.45 -7.09 12.32
CA ARG A 422 22.74 -7.24 13.60
C ARG A 422 23.58 -7.98 14.66
N LYS A 423 24.68 -8.61 14.25
CA LYS A 423 25.58 -9.36 15.14
C LYS A 423 26.77 -8.52 15.61
N GLU A 424 27.06 -7.43 14.91
CA GLU A 424 27.99 -6.37 15.31
C GLU A 424 27.29 -5.33 16.18
#